data_13ff8f6c133860e331ba8d915188f1a8
#
_entry.id   13ff8f6c133860e331ba8d915188f1a8
#
_cell.length_a   1.000
_cell.length_b   1.000
_cell.length_c   1.000
_cell.angle_alpha   90.00
_cell.angle_beta   90.00
_cell.angle_gamma   90.00
#
_symmetry.space_group_name_H-M   'P 1'
#
loop_
_entity.id
_entity.type
_entity.pdbx_description
1 polymer ?
#
loop_
_entity_poly.entity_id
_entity_poly.type
_entity_poly.pdbx_seq_one_letter_code
_entity_poly.pdbx_strand_id
1 'polypeptide(L)'
;KLAEQILITVNELLTAKGLLLKAGTVVDATLIAAPTSTKNKDRARDPEMHSSKKGNQWYFGMKAHIGADAESGLVHTVRGTCGHVSDIAEGNTLLHGDETVAFGDAGYQGIEKRADATPDVTWHVAMRPGKRKALNKDNEADAMIDKAEKLKASVRAKVEHPFRVIKRQFGFAKVRYRGLKKNTAQLVTLFALSNLWMVRGKLMEAQG
;
A
#
# COMPACT_ATOMS: atom_id res chain seq x y z
N LYS A 1 -9.83 16.13 -7.27
CA LYS A 1 -9.56 16.41 -8.69
C LYS A 1 -9.81 15.16 -9.50
N LEU A 2 -9.65 15.15 -10.86
CA LEU A 2 -10.16 14.09 -11.72
C LEU A 2 -9.70 12.66 -11.30
N ALA A 3 -8.41 12.44 -11.03
CA ALA A 3 -7.90 11.14 -10.63
C ALA A 3 -8.52 10.65 -9.31
N GLU A 4 -8.65 11.53 -8.34
CA GLU A 4 -9.29 11.24 -7.05
C GLU A 4 -10.78 10.92 -7.24
N GLN A 5 -11.47 11.69 -8.09
CA GLN A 5 -12.87 11.42 -8.44
C GLN A 5 -13.06 10.05 -9.09
N ILE A 6 -12.17 9.67 -10.02
CA ILE A 6 -12.19 8.34 -10.65
C ILE A 6 -12.05 7.24 -9.59
N LEU A 7 -11.11 7.36 -8.65
CA LEU A 7 -10.94 6.36 -7.58
C LEU A 7 -12.17 6.30 -6.68
N ILE A 8 -12.72 7.44 -6.27
CA ILE A 8 -13.92 7.54 -5.45
C ILE A 8 -15.09 6.86 -6.16
N THR A 9 -15.39 7.24 -7.41
CA THR A 9 -16.52 6.67 -8.18
C THR A 9 -16.38 5.16 -8.38
N VAL A 10 -15.16 4.67 -8.68
CA VAL A 10 -14.91 3.22 -8.78
C VAL A 10 -15.17 2.53 -7.45
N ASN A 11 -14.67 3.10 -6.35
CA ASN A 11 -14.84 2.51 -5.03
C ASN A 11 -16.31 2.52 -4.56
N GLU A 12 -17.05 3.59 -4.83
CA GLU A 12 -18.50 3.67 -4.57
C GLU A 12 -19.25 2.58 -5.35
N LEU A 13 -18.96 2.41 -6.65
CA LEU A 13 -19.53 1.34 -7.48
C LEU A 13 -19.24 -0.05 -6.88
N LEU A 14 -17.98 -0.30 -6.46
CA LEU A 14 -17.57 -1.59 -5.92
C LEU A 14 -18.16 -1.84 -4.52
N THR A 15 -18.33 -0.80 -3.72
CA THR A 15 -19.03 -0.88 -2.42
C THR A 15 -20.52 -1.20 -2.63
N ALA A 16 -21.19 -0.52 -3.56
CA ALA A 16 -22.60 -0.77 -3.88
C ALA A 16 -22.84 -2.21 -4.39
N LYS A 17 -21.83 -2.83 -5.00
CA LYS A 17 -21.88 -4.24 -5.44
C LYS A 17 -21.40 -5.24 -4.36
N GLY A 18 -21.11 -4.79 -3.14
CA GLY A 18 -20.61 -5.65 -2.06
C GLY A 18 -19.20 -6.23 -2.31
N LEU A 19 -18.41 -5.64 -3.21
CA LEU A 19 -17.08 -6.11 -3.56
C LEU A 19 -15.97 -5.41 -2.76
N LEU A 20 -16.18 -4.19 -2.31
CA LEU A 20 -15.32 -3.42 -1.41
C LEU A 20 -16.02 -3.30 -0.06
N LEU A 21 -15.55 -4.04 0.95
CA LEU A 21 -16.28 -4.23 2.21
C LEU A 21 -15.89 -3.21 3.29
N LYS A 22 -14.68 -2.67 3.23
CA LYS A 22 -14.10 -1.74 4.22
C LYS A 22 -14.13 -2.28 5.67
N ALA A 23 -14.01 -3.59 5.84
CA ALA A 23 -14.03 -4.25 7.15
C ALA A 23 -12.77 -4.03 7.99
N GLY A 24 -11.71 -3.56 7.36
CA GLY A 24 -10.41 -3.23 7.96
C GLY A 24 -9.43 -2.84 6.86
N THR A 25 -8.31 -2.25 7.22
CA THR A 25 -7.33 -1.75 6.25
C THR A 25 -5.98 -2.46 6.37
N VAL A 26 -5.41 -2.87 5.24
CA VAL A 26 -4.00 -3.25 5.12
C VAL A 26 -3.24 -2.11 4.49
N VAL A 27 -2.19 -1.65 5.16
CA VAL A 27 -1.30 -0.60 4.64
C VAL A 27 0.03 -1.18 4.17
N ASP A 28 0.51 -0.68 3.06
CA ASP A 28 1.85 -1.01 2.55
C ASP A 28 2.35 0.05 1.57
N ALA A 29 3.64 0.02 1.26
CA ALA A 29 4.26 0.94 0.32
C ALA A 29 5.17 0.22 -0.68
N THR A 30 5.24 0.77 -1.89
CA THR A 30 6.15 0.26 -2.90
C THR A 30 6.93 1.38 -3.57
N LEU A 31 8.19 1.10 -3.91
CA LEU A 31 9.04 2.00 -4.66
C LEU A 31 8.68 1.97 -6.15
N ILE A 32 8.58 3.14 -6.75
CA ILE A 32 8.46 3.38 -8.19
C ILE A 32 9.73 4.12 -8.61
N ALA A 33 10.50 3.52 -9.51
CA ALA A 33 11.79 4.07 -9.93
C ALA A 33 11.62 5.37 -10.73
N ALA A 34 12.58 6.28 -10.60
CA ALA A 34 12.70 7.48 -11.42
C ALA A 34 14.01 7.47 -12.21
N PRO A 35 14.10 8.20 -13.33
CA PRO A 35 15.36 8.36 -14.06
C PRO A 35 16.45 8.98 -13.18
N THR A 36 17.61 8.33 -13.14
CA THR A 36 18.79 8.83 -12.41
C THR A 36 19.68 9.71 -13.27
N SER A 37 19.44 9.75 -14.59
CA SER A 37 20.22 10.51 -15.55
C SER A 37 20.09 12.02 -15.32
N THR A 38 21.21 12.71 -15.42
CA THR A 38 21.31 14.18 -15.43
C THR A 38 21.45 14.75 -16.85
N LYS A 39 21.34 13.88 -17.88
CA LYS A 39 21.40 14.30 -19.29
C LYS A 39 20.07 14.93 -19.75
N ASN A 40 19.72 16.04 -19.14
CA ASN A 40 18.53 16.85 -19.47
C ASN A 40 18.91 18.32 -19.47
N LYS A 41 17.99 19.20 -19.87
CA LYS A 41 18.22 20.65 -19.95
C LYS A 41 18.75 21.25 -18.64
N ASP A 42 18.23 20.80 -17.50
CA ASP A 42 18.56 21.32 -16.18
C ASP A 42 19.83 20.66 -15.58
N ARG A 43 20.42 19.66 -16.26
CA ARG A 43 21.56 18.85 -15.80
C ARG A 43 21.36 18.30 -14.38
N ALA A 44 20.13 18.07 -13.95
CA ALA A 44 19.74 17.68 -12.61
C ALA A 44 18.72 16.53 -12.62
N ARG A 45 18.76 15.70 -11.58
CA ARG A 45 17.69 14.74 -11.30
C ARG A 45 16.42 15.48 -10.91
N ASP A 46 15.29 14.76 -10.91
CA ASP A 46 14.03 15.30 -10.42
C ASP A 46 14.16 15.61 -8.89
N PRO A 47 14.00 16.88 -8.46
CA PRO A 47 14.19 17.29 -7.09
C PRO A 47 13.11 16.75 -6.13
N GLU A 48 11.94 16.34 -6.65
CA GLU A 48 10.87 15.75 -5.85
C GLU A 48 11.03 14.23 -5.67
N MET A 49 12.05 13.63 -6.31
CA MET A 49 12.39 12.20 -6.17
C MET A 49 13.63 12.04 -5.28
N HIS A 50 13.66 10.99 -4.46
CA HIS A 50 14.78 10.74 -3.55
C HIS A 50 15.27 9.31 -3.59
N SER A 51 16.52 9.12 -3.14
CA SER A 51 17.10 7.79 -2.96
C SER A 51 16.58 7.15 -1.67
N SER A 52 16.25 5.87 -1.74
CA SER A 52 15.87 5.04 -0.60
C SER A 52 16.61 3.71 -0.69
N LYS A 53 17.01 3.17 0.46
CA LYS A 53 17.69 1.88 0.56
C LYS A 53 16.69 0.79 0.89
N LYS A 54 16.67 -0.30 0.12
CA LYS A 54 15.93 -1.52 0.43
C LYS A 54 16.88 -2.70 0.43
N GLY A 55 17.09 -3.29 1.59
CA GLY A 55 18.18 -4.24 1.78
C GLY A 55 19.53 -3.57 1.54
N ASN A 56 20.36 -4.15 0.66
CA ASN A 56 21.66 -3.59 0.27
C ASN A 56 21.61 -2.74 -1.02
N GLN A 57 20.43 -2.54 -1.60
CA GLN A 57 20.29 -1.85 -2.88
C GLN A 57 19.67 -0.45 -2.70
N TRP A 58 20.23 0.53 -3.43
CA TRP A 58 19.72 1.89 -3.49
C TRP A 58 18.77 2.05 -4.69
N TYR A 59 17.65 2.71 -4.45
CA TYR A 59 16.66 3.07 -5.46
C TYR A 59 16.44 4.57 -5.45
N PHE A 60 16.37 5.18 -6.61
CA PHE A 60 15.98 6.58 -6.77
C PHE A 60 14.57 6.65 -7.35
N GLY A 61 13.67 7.40 -6.70
CA GLY A 61 12.30 7.50 -7.16
C GLY A 61 11.34 8.03 -6.10
N MET A 62 10.08 7.61 -6.24
CA MET A 62 8.98 7.90 -5.33
C MET A 62 8.49 6.62 -4.64
N LYS A 63 7.71 6.79 -3.58
CA LYS A 63 6.91 5.72 -2.98
C LYS A 63 5.44 5.90 -3.31
N ALA A 64 4.77 4.79 -3.57
CA ALA A 64 3.33 4.67 -3.60
C ALA A 64 2.91 3.95 -2.32
N HIS A 65 2.22 4.68 -1.43
CA HIS A 65 1.61 4.13 -0.22
C HIS A 65 0.14 3.88 -0.51
N ILE A 66 -0.39 2.75 -0.08
CA ILE A 66 -1.81 2.40 -0.25
C ILE A 66 -2.42 1.88 1.04
N GLY A 67 -3.70 2.23 1.23
CA GLY A 67 -4.62 1.54 2.10
C GLY A 67 -5.53 0.67 1.25
N ALA A 68 -5.58 -0.62 1.53
CA ALA A 68 -6.41 -1.59 0.85
C ALA A 68 -7.32 -2.30 1.86
N ASP A 69 -8.52 -2.64 1.43
CA ASP A 69 -9.45 -3.42 2.24
C ASP A 69 -8.86 -4.78 2.61
N ALA A 70 -8.91 -5.10 3.89
CA ALA A 70 -8.29 -6.31 4.46
C ALA A 70 -8.95 -7.61 3.96
N GLU A 71 -10.18 -7.55 3.48
CA GLU A 71 -10.92 -8.70 2.97
C GLU A 71 -10.71 -8.88 1.46
N SER A 72 -11.00 -7.85 0.66
CA SER A 72 -10.96 -7.92 -0.81
C SER A 72 -9.58 -7.61 -1.41
N GLY A 73 -8.70 -6.89 -0.69
CA GLY A 73 -7.45 -6.36 -1.19
C GLY A 73 -7.61 -5.18 -2.16
N LEU A 74 -8.82 -4.62 -2.31
CA LEU A 74 -9.09 -3.48 -3.17
C LEU A 74 -8.61 -2.17 -2.51
N VAL A 75 -8.01 -1.30 -3.30
CA VAL A 75 -7.38 -0.08 -2.81
C VAL A 75 -8.43 1.02 -2.64
N HIS A 76 -8.50 1.58 -1.42
CA HIS A 76 -9.38 2.72 -1.12
C HIS A 76 -8.62 4.03 -0.97
N THR A 77 -7.37 4.00 -0.52
CA THR A 77 -6.55 5.21 -0.32
C THR A 77 -5.21 5.07 -1.00
N VAL A 78 -4.74 6.14 -1.65
CA VAL A 78 -3.45 6.19 -2.35
C VAL A 78 -2.72 7.49 -2.03
N ARG A 79 -1.45 7.38 -1.65
CA ARG A 79 -0.56 8.51 -1.40
C ARG A 79 0.75 8.33 -2.17
N GLY A 80 1.21 9.39 -2.83
CA GLY A 80 2.51 9.44 -3.47
C GLY A 80 3.46 10.34 -2.70
N THR A 81 4.62 9.84 -2.32
CA THR A 81 5.66 10.61 -1.61
C THR A 81 7.01 10.45 -2.28
N CYS A 82 7.97 11.30 -1.95
CA CYS A 82 9.35 11.06 -2.36
C CYS A 82 9.94 9.81 -1.69
N GLY A 83 10.90 9.16 -2.33
CA GLY A 83 11.37 7.82 -1.97
C GLY A 83 11.92 7.66 -0.54
N HIS A 84 12.36 8.74 0.11
CA HIS A 84 12.94 8.69 1.47
C HIS A 84 11.91 8.78 2.60
N VAL A 85 10.65 9.15 2.31
CA VAL A 85 9.60 9.21 3.35
C VAL A 85 9.41 7.84 3.98
N SER A 86 9.37 7.78 5.29
CA SER A 86 9.18 6.55 6.05
C SER A 86 7.74 6.03 5.89
N ASP A 87 7.56 4.72 5.74
CA ASP A 87 6.24 4.11 5.53
C ASP A 87 5.31 4.36 6.73
N ILE A 88 5.85 4.30 7.95
CA ILE A 88 5.10 4.59 9.17
C ILE A 88 4.58 6.03 9.24
N ALA A 89 5.23 6.99 8.57
CA ALA A 89 4.79 8.38 8.57
C ALA A 89 3.48 8.58 7.81
N GLU A 90 3.22 7.73 6.81
CA GLU A 90 2.01 7.78 6.00
C GLU A 90 0.91 6.83 6.50
N GLY A 91 1.23 5.87 7.39
CA GLY A 91 0.34 4.77 7.74
C GLY A 91 -1.06 5.21 8.19
N ASN A 92 -1.16 6.17 9.14
CA ASN A 92 -2.45 6.66 9.62
C ASN A 92 -3.22 7.46 8.55
N THR A 93 -2.54 8.09 7.59
CA THR A 93 -3.19 8.84 6.49
C THR A 93 -3.78 7.91 5.40
N LEU A 94 -3.50 6.61 5.48
CA LEU A 94 -4.01 5.60 4.55
C LEU A 94 -5.31 4.97 4.99
N LEU A 95 -5.76 5.26 6.21
CA LEU A 95 -7.05 4.82 6.73
C LEU A 95 -8.20 5.57 6.04
N HIS A 96 -9.38 4.95 5.92
CA HIS A 96 -10.58 5.59 5.37
C HIS A 96 -11.48 6.23 6.44
N GLY A 97 -11.21 5.96 7.72
CA GLY A 97 -11.85 6.62 8.85
C GLY A 97 -12.89 5.78 9.61
N ASP A 98 -13.39 4.70 9.00
CA ASP A 98 -14.40 3.82 9.61
C ASP A 98 -13.78 2.49 10.09
N GLU A 99 -12.45 2.36 10.05
CA GLU A 99 -11.76 1.13 10.46
C GLU A 99 -11.78 0.93 11.96
N THR A 100 -12.01 -0.30 12.39
CA THR A 100 -11.72 -0.77 13.75
C THR A 100 -10.38 -1.51 13.82
N VAL A 101 -9.88 -2.01 12.70
CA VAL A 101 -8.63 -2.76 12.62
C VAL A 101 -7.79 -2.35 11.42
N ALA A 102 -6.46 -2.28 11.62
CA ALA A 102 -5.50 -2.03 10.57
C ALA A 102 -4.31 -2.99 10.66
N PHE A 103 -3.75 -3.35 9.51
CA PHE A 103 -2.64 -4.30 9.39
C PHE A 103 -1.45 -3.62 8.69
N GLY A 104 -0.26 -3.80 9.24
CA GLY A 104 0.98 -3.29 8.65
C GLY A 104 2.13 -4.29 8.77
N ASP A 105 3.18 -4.11 7.98
CA ASP A 105 4.40 -4.87 8.12
C ASP A 105 5.23 -4.40 9.34
N ALA A 106 6.37 -5.03 9.58
CA ALA A 106 7.25 -4.68 10.70
C ALA A 106 7.83 -3.25 10.61
N GLY A 107 7.72 -2.58 9.46
CA GLY A 107 8.09 -1.19 9.27
C GLY A 107 7.14 -0.20 9.93
N TYR A 108 5.91 -0.63 10.24
CA TYR A 108 4.89 0.19 10.92
C TYR A 108 4.88 0.02 12.44
N GLN A 109 5.89 -0.65 13.05
CA GLN A 109 5.95 -0.81 14.50
C GLN A 109 6.02 0.53 15.23
N GLY A 110 5.10 0.73 16.18
CA GLY A 110 4.95 1.97 16.96
C GLY A 110 4.03 2.99 16.32
N ILE A 111 3.30 2.63 15.27
CA ILE A 111 2.35 3.52 14.60
C ILE A 111 1.23 3.99 15.55
N GLU A 112 0.82 3.14 16.47
CA GLU A 112 -0.17 3.45 17.51
C GLU A 112 0.28 4.49 18.53
N LYS A 113 1.60 4.76 18.60
CA LYS A 113 2.20 5.73 19.54
C LYS A 113 2.45 7.10 18.92
N ARG A 114 2.14 7.25 17.65
CA ARG A 114 2.34 8.52 16.94
C ARG A 114 1.29 9.54 17.33
N ALA A 115 1.63 10.82 17.23
CA ALA A 115 0.72 11.93 17.51
C ALA A 115 -0.48 11.98 16.56
N ASP A 116 -0.35 11.40 15.35
CA ASP A 116 -1.39 11.29 14.33
C ASP A 116 -2.14 9.95 14.38
N ALA A 117 -1.96 9.15 15.44
CA ALA A 117 -2.66 7.88 15.59
C ALA A 117 -4.16 8.07 15.78
N THR A 118 -4.96 7.22 15.14
CA THR A 118 -6.41 7.17 15.29
C THR A 118 -6.73 6.30 16.52
N PRO A 119 -7.36 6.86 17.59
CA PRO A 119 -7.51 6.16 18.89
C PRO A 119 -8.29 4.86 18.81
N ASP A 120 -9.30 4.79 17.95
CA ASP A 120 -10.24 3.66 17.88
C ASP A 120 -9.81 2.54 16.93
N VAL A 121 -8.61 2.65 16.36
CA VAL A 121 -8.08 1.64 15.43
C VAL A 121 -7.08 0.73 16.12
N THR A 122 -7.37 -0.56 16.14
CA THR A 122 -6.44 -1.59 16.62
C THR A 122 -5.46 -1.97 15.52
N TRP A 123 -4.17 -1.68 15.73
CA TRP A 123 -3.12 -2.03 14.77
C TRP A 123 -2.56 -3.43 14.99
N HIS A 124 -2.59 -4.25 13.96
CA HIS A 124 -1.98 -5.57 13.88
C HIS A 124 -0.68 -5.53 13.07
N VAL A 125 0.36 -4.98 13.67
CA VAL A 125 1.69 -4.89 13.04
C VAL A 125 2.43 -6.23 13.13
N ALA A 126 3.08 -6.63 12.04
CA ALA A 126 3.86 -7.86 12.00
C ALA A 126 5.09 -7.80 12.91
N MET A 127 5.44 -8.92 13.51
CA MET A 127 6.65 -9.08 14.30
C MET A 127 7.89 -9.01 13.39
N ARG A 128 8.97 -8.42 13.90
CA ARG A 128 10.27 -8.40 13.18
C ARG A 128 10.77 -9.84 12.97
N PRO A 129 11.31 -10.15 11.77
CA PRO A 129 11.75 -11.52 11.44
C PRO A 129 12.71 -12.14 12.47
N GLY A 130 13.63 -11.36 13.03
CA GLY A 130 14.56 -11.82 14.05
C GLY A 130 13.86 -12.26 15.35
N LYS A 131 12.87 -11.49 15.81
CA LYS A 131 12.08 -11.85 17.00
C LYS A 131 11.23 -13.10 16.73
N ARG A 132 10.63 -13.21 15.54
CA ARG A 132 9.82 -14.38 15.17
C ARG A 132 10.65 -15.66 15.09
N LYS A 133 11.90 -15.59 14.60
CA LYS A 133 12.81 -16.73 14.56
C LYS A 133 13.24 -17.21 15.96
N ALA A 134 13.22 -16.34 16.96
CA ALA A 134 13.58 -16.67 18.34
C ALA A 134 12.46 -17.35 19.13
N LEU A 135 11.25 -17.46 18.57
CA LEU A 135 10.14 -18.16 19.22
C LEU A 135 10.44 -19.66 19.33
N ASN A 136 10.23 -20.20 20.52
CA ASN A 136 10.33 -21.64 20.79
C ASN A 136 9.00 -22.33 20.43
N LYS A 137 8.98 -23.08 19.34
CA LYS A 137 7.77 -23.76 18.84
C LYS A 137 7.27 -24.90 19.73
N ASP A 138 8.10 -25.37 20.63
CA ASP A 138 7.73 -26.40 21.62
C ASP A 138 7.02 -25.77 22.84
N ASN A 139 7.08 -24.43 22.97
CA ASN A 139 6.33 -23.69 23.96
C ASN A 139 4.96 -23.31 23.39
N GLU A 140 3.89 -23.62 24.09
CA GLU A 140 2.51 -23.40 23.63
C GLU A 140 2.19 -21.94 23.39
N ALA A 141 2.65 -21.03 24.25
CA ALA A 141 2.45 -19.60 24.08
C ALA A 141 3.15 -19.05 22.82
N ASP A 142 4.40 -19.45 22.59
CA ASP A 142 5.16 -19.05 21.42
C ASP A 142 4.58 -19.65 20.12
N ALA A 143 4.06 -20.87 20.18
CA ALA A 143 3.36 -21.51 19.07
C ALA A 143 2.06 -20.75 18.71
N MET A 144 1.31 -20.27 19.70
CA MET A 144 0.13 -19.41 19.48
C MET A 144 0.52 -18.07 18.85
N ILE A 145 1.61 -17.45 19.30
CA ILE A 145 2.14 -16.22 18.71
C ILE A 145 2.54 -16.45 17.23
N ASP A 146 3.26 -17.54 16.92
CA ASP A 146 3.61 -17.84 15.52
C ASP A 146 2.38 -18.09 14.64
N LYS A 147 1.34 -18.72 15.19
CA LYS A 147 0.05 -18.89 14.49
C LYS A 147 -0.64 -17.53 14.21
N ALA A 148 -0.65 -16.63 15.17
CA ALA A 148 -1.18 -15.27 14.99
C ALA A 148 -0.39 -14.49 13.93
N GLU A 149 0.95 -14.61 13.92
CA GLU A 149 1.79 -13.99 12.88
C GLU A 149 1.54 -14.56 11.48
N LYS A 150 1.21 -15.86 11.35
CA LYS A 150 0.79 -16.46 10.08
C LYS A 150 -0.53 -15.88 9.58
N LEU A 151 -1.50 -15.66 10.48
CA LEU A 151 -2.78 -15.02 10.11
C LEU A 151 -2.57 -13.57 9.67
N LYS A 152 -1.77 -12.78 10.39
CA LYS A 152 -1.40 -11.42 9.96
C LYS A 152 -0.74 -11.42 8.58
N ALA A 153 0.19 -12.35 8.32
CA ALA A 153 0.85 -12.48 7.03
C ALA A 153 -0.13 -12.82 5.90
N SER A 154 -1.10 -13.69 6.15
CA SER A 154 -2.16 -14.04 5.19
C SER A 154 -3.02 -12.83 4.80
N VAL A 155 -3.44 -12.01 5.78
CA VAL A 155 -4.20 -10.78 5.51
C VAL A 155 -3.34 -9.80 4.71
N ARG A 156 -2.09 -9.58 5.13
CA ARG A 156 -1.16 -8.66 4.46
C ARG A 156 -0.80 -9.05 3.03
N ALA A 157 -0.79 -10.34 2.70
CA ALA A 157 -0.51 -10.78 1.34
C ALA A 157 -1.48 -10.19 0.30
N LYS A 158 -2.67 -9.79 0.71
CA LYS A 158 -3.68 -9.20 -0.18
C LYS A 158 -3.24 -7.86 -0.78
N VAL A 159 -2.47 -7.04 -0.04
CA VAL A 159 -1.98 -5.74 -0.53
C VAL A 159 -0.92 -5.88 -1.64
N GLU A 160 -0.30 -7.04 -1.79
CA GLU A 160 0.65 -7.29 -2.86
C GLU A 160 -0.02 -7.40 -4.25
N HIS A 161 -1.30 -7.80 -4.28
CA HIS A 161 -2.04 -7.97 -5.54
C HIS A 161 -2.18 -6.66 -6.33
N PRO A 162 -2.68 -5.54 -5.77
CA PRO A 162 -2.76 -4.28 -6.51
C PRO A 162 -1.38 -3.78 -6.94
N PHE A 163 -0.33 -3.95 -6.13
CA PHE A 163 1.03 -3.61 -6.57
C PHE A 163 1.50 -4.46 -7.75
N ARG A 164 1.17 -5.75 -7.76
CA ARG A 164 1.46 -6.63 -8.90
C ARG A 164 0.71 -6.17 -10.15
N VAL A 165 -0.56 -5.79 -10.03
CA VAL A 165 -1.37 -5.32 -11.18
C VAL A 165 -0.74 -4.07 -11.78
N ILE A 166 -0.47 -3.02 -11.00
CA ILE A 166 0.10 -1.78 -11.56
C ILE A 166 1.49 -2.00 -12.15
N LYS A 167 2.33 -2.83 -11.53
CA LYS A 167 3.71 -3.04 -11.99
C LYS A 167 3.84 -4.02 -13.14
N ARG A 168 3.06 -5.11 -13.15
CA ARG A 168 3.20 -6.21 -14.12
C ARG A 168 2.17 -6.12 -15.24
N GLN A 169 0.89 -5.87 -14.91
CA GLN A 169 -0.17 -5.80 -15.92
C GLN A 169 -0.16 -4.42 -16.63
N PHE A 170 0.00 -3.34 -15.87
CA PHE A 170 0.00 -1.98 -16.44
C PHE A 170 1.39 -1.41 -16.73
N GLY A 171 2.45 -2.16 -16.38
CA GLY A 171 3.84 -1.80 -16.70
C GLY A 171 4.35 -0.54 -15.97
N PHE A 172 3.73 -0.14 -14.86
CA PHE A 172 4.12 1.07 -14.12
C PHE A 172 5.14 0.75 -13.02
N ALA A 173 6.34 0.35 -13.43
CA ALA A 173 7.49 0.17 -12.52
C ALA A 173 8.38 1.40 -12.41
N LYS A 174 8.20 2.38 -13.31
CA LYS A 174 8.99 3.62 -13.41
C LYS A 174 8.05 4.81 -13.68
N VAL A 175 8.35 5.95 -13.05
CA VAL A 175 7.59 7.20 -13.26
C VAL A 175 7.64 7.64 -14.74
N ARG A 176 6.55 8.24 -15.22
CA ARG A 176 6.42 8.71 -16.59
C ARG A 176 6.52 10.22 -16.71
N TYR A 177 6.30 10.95 -15.62
CA TYR A 177 6.33 12.40 -15.56
C TYR A 177 7.44 12.88 -14.63
N ARG A 178 7.78 14.17 -14.73
CA ARG A 178 8.61 14.88 -13.76
C ARG A 178 7.71 15.43 -12.64
N GLY A 179 8.16 15.31 -11.40
CA GLY A 179 7.47 15.77 -10.20
C GLY A 179 6.47 14.76 -9.61
N LEU A 180 6.16 14.93 -8.32
CA LEU A 180 5.27 14.03 -7.57
C LEU A 180 3.81 14.17 -8.00
N LYS A 181 3.33 15.40 -8.23
CA LYS A 181 1.90 15.68 -8.47
C LYS A 181 1.31 14.88 -9.64
N LYS A 182 1.99 14.88 -10.80
CA LYS A 182 1.51 14.15 -11.99
C LYS A 182 1.62 12.64 -11.84
N ASN A 183 2.72 12.17 -11.24
CA ASN A 183 2.93 10.75 -11.00
C ASN A 183 1.97 10.21 -9.94
N THR A 184 1.65 10.98 -8.89
CA THR A 184 0.63 10.61 -7.90
C THR A 184 -0.77 10.53 -8.53
N ALA A 185 -1.15 11.50 -9.36
CA ALA A 185 -2.43 11.46 -10.08
C ALA A 185 -2.52 10.21 -10.99
N GLN A 186 -1.42 9.87 -11.67
CA GLN A 186 -1.34 8.63 -12.45
C GLN A 186 -1.48 7.38 -11.58
N LEU A 187 -0.79 7.32 -10.41
CA LEU A 187 -0.92 6.22 -9.47
C LEU A 187 -2.36 6.03 -9.00
N VAL A 188 -3.04 7.11 -8.60
CA VAL A 188 -4.45 7.07 -8.17
C VAL A 188 -5.33 6.48 -9.27
N THR A 189 -5.18 6.92 -10.52
CA THR A 189 -5.92 6.36 -11.66
C THR A 189 -5.60 4.89 -11.90
N LEU A 190 -4.33 4.50 -11.82
CA LEU A 190 -3.92 3.11 -12.02
C LEU A 190 -4.46 2.19 -10.92
N PHE A 191 -4.54 2.65 -9.67
CA PHE A 191 -5.15 1.85 -8.60
C PHE A 191 -6.66 1.74 -8.73
N ALA A 192 -7.36 2.77 -9.21
CA ALA A 192 -8.77 2.65 -9.58
C ALA A 192 -8.99 1.57 -10.66
N LEU A 193 -8.19 1.60 -11.73
CA LEU A 193 -8.21 0.57 -12.77
C LEU A 193 -7.78 -0.81 -12.25
N SER A 194 -6.83 -0.87 -11.31
CA SER A 194 -6.43 -2.11 -10.64
C SER A 194 -7.59 -2.74 -9.89
N ASN A 195 -8.41 -1.95 -9.18
CA ASN A 195 -9.59 -2.45 -8.49
C ASN A 195 -10.57 -3.11 -9.48
N LEU A 196 -10.89 -2.44 -10.59
CA LEU A 196 -11.75 -3.03 -11.64
C LEU A 196 -11.12 -4.30 -12.24
N TRP A 197 -9.82 -4.28 -12.50
CA TRP A 197 -9.10 -5.43 -13.03
C TRP A 197 -9.17 -6.64 -12.10
N MET A 198 -8.99 -6.43 -10.80
CA MET A 198 -9.00 -7.50 -9.79
C MET A 198 -10.37 -8.18 -9.68
N VAL A 199 -11.46 -7.44 -9.84
CA VAL A 199 -12.83 -7.95 -9.72
C VAL A 199 -13.54 -8.15 -11.07
N ARG A 200 -12.84 -8.03 -12.19
CA ARG A 200 -13.43 -8.09 -13.55
C ARG A 200 -14.30 -9.33 -13.80
N GLY A 201 -13.89 -10.50 -13.29
CA GLY A 201 -14.70 -11.73 -13.41
C GLY A 201 -16.05 -11.58 -12.76
N LYS A 202 -16.08 -11.16 -11.48
CA LYS A 202 -17.31 -10.94 -10.72
C LYS A 202 -18.20 -9.85 -11.35
N LEU A 203 -17.59 -8.82 -11.97
CA LEU A 203 -18.35 -7.77 -12.65
C LEU A 203 -19.00 -8.27 -13.94
N MET A 204 -18.39 -9.20 -14.65
CA MET A 204 -18.96 -9.80 -15.87
C MET A 204 -20.05 -10.82 -15.55
N GLU A 205 -19.90 -11.64 -14.51
CA GLU A 205 -20.90 -12.59 -14.03
C GLU A 205 -22.21 -11.89 -13.58
N ALA A 206 -22.11 -10.66 -13.05
CA ALA A 206 -23.27 -9.89 -12.62
C ALA A 206 -24.07 -9.24 -13.77
N GLN A 207 -23.66 -9.41 -15.04
CA GLN A 207 -24.31 -8.89 -16.24
C GLN A 207 -25.04 -9.97 -17.06
N GLY A 208 -24.88 -11.23 -16.71
CA GLY A 208 -25.55 -12.39 -17.32
C GLY A 208 -26.61 -12.94 -16.42
#